data_febe092ebe3fc474784be57f28367d3a
#
_entry.id   febe092ebe3fc474784be57f28367d3a
#
_cell.length_a   1.000
_cell.length_b   1.000
_cell.length_c   1.000
_cell.angle_alpha   90.00
_cell.angle_beta   90.00
_cell.angle_gamma   90.00
#
_symmetry.space_group_name_H-M   'P 1'
#
loop_
_entity.id
_entity.type
_entity.pdbx_description
1 polymer ?
#
loop_
_entity_poly.entity_id
_entity_poly.type
_entity_poly.pdbx_seq_one_letter_code
_entity_poly.pdbx_strand_id
1 'polypeptide(L)'
;DADDYRQIYDLTVHELAHASHFSRVGVNYWDKYIQYMCKSFFKSGGKNYGDGKTAGAGYCEVAEMWAYYMQSLMYKGRYGGDFPTAGNSYWFKPEILRYLHKNGLSCSDMFLAMDASVDSRSDLEKALLAKFPSKKSKITQAFDKY
;
A
#
# COMPACT_ATOMS: atom_id res chain seq x y z
N ASP A 1 3.65 -18.66 -21.67
CA ASP A 1 2.61 -19.33 -20.88
C ASP A 1 1.65 -18.28 -20.31
N ALA A 2 0.38 -18.63 -20.13
CA ALA A 2 -0.64 -17.68 -19.63
C ALA A 2 -0.32 -17.17 -18.22
N ASP A 3 0.33 -17.98 -17.40
CA ASP A 3 0.75 -17.62 -16.05
C ASP A 3 1.92 -16.64 -16.06
N ASP A 4 2.83 -16.73 -17.03
CA ASP A 4 3.93 -15.77 -17.19
C ASP A 4 3.40 -14.38 -17.53
N TYR A 5 2.39 -14.29 -18.40
CA TYR A 5 1.75 -13.00 -18.74
C TYR A 5 1.01 -12.39 -17.56
N ARG A 6 0.40 -13.18 -16.70
CA ARG A 6 -0.24 -12.70 -15.47
C ARG A 6 0.78 -12.14 -14.48
N GLN A 7 1.89 -12.84 -14.30
CA GLN A 7 2.97 -12.37 -13.42
C GLN A 7 3.57 -11.06 -13.93
N ILE A 8 3.84 -10.96 -15.24
CA ILE A 8 4.35 -9.73 -15.85
C ILE A 8 3.34 -8.58 -15.65
N TYR A 9 2.06 -8.85 -15.88
CA TYR A 9 1.01 -7.85 -15.67
C TYR A 9 0.98 -7.36 -14.22
N ASP A 10 1.00 -8.28 -13.27
CA ASP A 10 0.93 -7.97 -11.84
C ASP A 10 2.14 -7.14 -11.39
N LEU A 11 3.36 -7.53 -11.78
CA LEU A 11 4.57 -6.77 -11.49
C LEU A 11 4.53 -5.38 -12.14
N THR A 12 4.11 -5.30 -13.40
CA THR A 12 4.02 -4.01 -14.11
C THR A 12 3.05 -3.06 -13.40
N VAL A 13 1.88 -3.54 -12.99
CA VAL A 13 0.91 -2.72 -12.26
C VAL A 13 1.44 -2.29 -10.90
N HIS A 14 2.13 -3.19 -10.19
CA HIS A 14 2.77 -2.89 -8.92
C HIS A 14 3.77 -1.72 -9.06
N GLU A 15 4.67 -1.79 -10.01
CA GLU A 15 5.67 -0.74 -10.26
C GLU A 15 5.04 0.58 -10.75
N LEU A 16 3.99 0.52 -11.57
CA LEU A 16 3.24 1.71 -11.97
C LEU A 16 2.50 2.36 -10.79
N ALA A 17 2.03 1.56 -9.84
CA ALA A 17 1.44 2.10 -8.61
C ALA A 17 2.48 2.83 -7.76
N HIS A 18 3.71 2.33 -7.66
CA HIS A 18 4.82 3.05 -7.06
C HIS A 18 5.10 4.38 -7.78
N ALA A 19 5.13 4.37 -9.10
CA ALA A 19 5.32 5.60 -9.89
C ALA A 19 4.20 6.63 -9.64
N SER A 20 2.95 6.19 -9.50
CA SER A 20 1.82 7.06 -9.16
C SER A 20 1.98 7.68 -7.77
N HIS A 21 2.39 6.88 -6.78
CA HIS A 21 2.64 7.33 -5.42
C HIS A 21 3.83 8.31 -5.38
N PHE A 22 4.92 8.00 -6.08
CA PHE A 22 6.06 8.92 -6.23
C PHE A 22 5.63 10.29 -6.78
N SER A 23 4.82 10.30 -7.84
CA SER A 23 4.31 11.53 -8.44
C SER A 23 3.50 12.39 -7.45
N ARG A 24 2.85 11.75 -6.47
CA ARG A 24 2.03 12.44 -5.48
C ARG A 24 2.83 12.94 -4.28
N VAL A 25 3.77 12.15 -3.77
CA VAL A 25 4.49 12.45 -2.52
C VAL A 25 5.87 13.08 -2.74
N GLY A 26 6.44 12.92 -3.91
CA GLY A 26 7.70 13.54 -4.32
C GLY A 26 8.95 12.81 -3.88
N VAL A 27 10.09 13.32 -4.34
CA VAL A 27 11.42 12.71 -4.19
C VAL A 27 11.85 12.57 -2.73
N ASN A 28 11.59 13.56 -1.88
CA ASN A 28 12.01 13.52 -0.47
C ASN A 28 11.38 12.37 0.32
N TYR A 29 10.14 12.02 0.01
CA TYR A 29 9.46 10.87 0.59
C TYR A 29 10.15 9.56 0.15
N TRP A 30 10.40 9.44 -1.15
CA TRP A 30 11.00 8.24 -1.73
C TRP A 30 12.46 8.05 -1.36
N ASP A 31 13.23 9.11 -1.14
CA ASP A 31 14.57 9.01 -0.58
C ASP A 31 14.55 8.35 0.80
N LYS A 32 13.58 8.68 1.66
CA LYS A 32 13.41 8.05 2.98
C LYS A 32 12.96 6.59 2.87
N TYR A 33 12.06 6.29 1.93
CA TYR A 33 11.69 4.91 1.62
C TYR A 33 12.92 4.08 1.21
N ILE A 34 13.70 4.56 0.25
CA ILE A 34 14.91 3.88 -0.24
C ILE A 34 15.94 3.71 0.90
N GLN A 35 16.17 4.76 1.70
CA GLN A 35 17.06 4.67 2.86
C GLN A 35 16.60 3.61 3.87
N TYR A 36 15.30 3.53 4.13
CA TYR A 36 14.74 2.46 4.95
C TYR A 36 15.03 1.09 4.34
N MET A 37 14.72 0.89 3.06
CA MET A 37 14.93 -0.38 2.38
C MET A 37 16.39 -0.85 2.48
N CYS A 38 17.34 0.03 2.19
CA CYS A 38 18.76 -0.30 2.30
C CYS A 38 19.17 -0.67 3.74
N LYS A 39 18.79 0.14 4.72
CA LYS A 39 19.15 -0.09 6.13
C LYS A 39 18.52 -1.35 6.70
N SER A 40 17.22 -1.56 6.42
CA SER A 40 16.46 -2.69 6.98
C SER A 40 16.86 -4.02 6.34
N PHE A 41 17.21 -4.04 5.06
CA PHE A 41 17.70 -5.24 4.37
C PHE A 41 18.91 -5.85 5.10
N PHE A 42 19.93 -5.04 5.40
CA PHE A 42 21.10 -5.52 6.13
C PHE A 42 20.76 -5.94 7.57
N LYS A 43 19.95 -5.16 8.29
CA LYS A 43 19.57 -5.47 9.68
C LYS A 43 18.70 -6.71 9.81
N SER A 44 17.88 -7.01 8.82
CA SER A 44 16.95 -8.14 8.85
C SER A 44 17.54 -9.44 8.28
N GLY A 45 18.83 -9.44 7.91
CA GLY A 45 19.45 -10.61 7.28
C GLY A 45 18.99 -10.87 5.86
N GLY A 46 18.73 -9.83 5.09
CA GLY A 46 18.39 -9.92 3.66
C GLY A 46 16.89 -10.12 3.37
N LYS A 47 16.01 -9.78 4.31
CA LYS A 47 14.56 -9.88 4.07
C LYS A 47 14.10 -8.77 3.14
N ASN A 48 13.33 -9.14 2.12
CA ASN A 48 12.60 -8.20 1.30
C ASN A 48 11.68 -7.35 2.19
N TYR A 49 11.66 -6.02 1.98
CA TYR A 49 10.92 -5.04 2.79
C TYR A 49 11.36 -4.93 4.25
N GLY A 50 12.47 -5.59 4.66
CA GLY A 50 13.02 -5.47 6.00
C GLY A 50 12.14 -6.05 7.11
N ASP A 51 12.23 -5.44 8.29
CA ASP A 51 11.60 -5.93 9.52
C ASP A 51 10.35 -5.15 9.98
N GLY A 52 10.04 -4.05 9.33
CA GLY A 52 8.94 -3.15 9.74
C GLY A 52 9.19 -2.38 11.04
N LYS A 53 10.39 -2.46 11.62
CA LYS A 53 10.75 -1.87 12.93
C LYS A 53 11.87 -0.85 12.84
N THR A 54 12.70 -0.96 11.81
CA THR A 54 13.78 0.02 11.57
C THR A 54 13.14 1.40 11.28
N ALA A 55 13.77 2.46 11.79
CA ALA A 55 13.30 3.83 11.57
C ALA A 55 13.08 4.13 10.09
N GLY A 56 11.94 4.71 9.75
CA GLY A 56 11.49 4.95 8.39
C GLY A 56 10.63 3.84 7.79
N ALA A 57 10.28 2.79 8.55
CA ALA A 57 9.43 1.69 8.09
C ALA A 57 8.09 2.17 7.52
N GLY A 58 7.51 3.21 8.10
CA GLY A 58 6.21 3.72 7.67
C GLY A 58 6.19 4.20 6.21
N TYR A 59 7.29 4.76 5.69
CA TYR A 59 7.40 5.12 4.27
C TYR A 59 7.25 3.90 3.36
N CYS A 60 7.86 2.78 3.72
CA CYS A 60 7.70 1.51 3.03
C CYS A 60 6.27 0.96 3.21
N GLU A 61 5.74 1.02 4.43
CA GLU A 61 4.40 0.52 4.76
C GLU A 61 3.34 1.12 3.83
N VAL A 62 3.28 2.44 3.74
CA VAL A 62 2.27 3.14 2.93
C VAL A 62 2.48 2.90 1.43
N ALA A 63 3.72 2.98 0.95
CA ALA A 63 4.04 2.78 -0.45
C ALA A 63 3.70 1.35 -0.92
N GLU A 64 4.03 0.34 -0.12
CA GLU A 64 3.77 -1.06 -0.45
C GLU A 64 2.28 -1.44 -0.28
N MET A 65 1.61 -0.90 0.74
CA MET A 65 0.15 -1.05 0.86
C MET A 65 -0.56 -0.57 -0.41
N TRP A 66 -0.17 0.60 -0.91
CA TRP A 66 -0.72 1.15 -2.15
C TRP A 66 -0.43 0.27 -3.35
N ALA A 67 0.83 -0.13 -3.55
CA ALA A 67 1.24 -0.92 -4.70
C ALA A 67 0.54 -2.29 -4.75
N TYR A 68 0.48 -3.02 -3.65
CA TYR A 68 -0.22 -4.31 -3.58
C TYR A 68 -1.74 -4.17 -3.67
N TYR A 69 -2.31 -3.09 -3.17
CA TYR A 69 -3.73 -2.82 -3.37
C TYR A 69 -4.05 -2.56 -4.85
N MET A 70 -3.28 -1.70 -5.52
CA MET A 70 -3.47 -1.40 -6.94
C MET A 70 -3.27 -2.63 -7.83
N GLN A 71 -2.24 -3.43 -7.56
CA GLN A 71 -2.03 -4.72 -8.21
C GLN A 71 -3.30 -5.59 -8.10
N SER A 72 -3.85 -5.72 -6.90
CA SER A 72 -5.05 -6.52 -6.64
C SER A 72 -6.29 -5.95 -7.33
N LEU A 73 -6.46 -4.63 -7.34
CA LEU A 73 -7.59 -3.95 -7.97
C LEU A 73 -7.59 -4.15 -9.48
N MET A 74 -6.43 -3.95 -10.10
CA MET A 74 -6.28 -4.10 -11.55
C MET A 74 -6.36 -5.55 -12.00
N TYR A 75 -5.82 -6.49 -11.20
CA TYR A 75 -5.98 -7.92 -11.45
C TYR A 75 -7.48 -8.31 -11.45
N LYS A 76 -8.22 -7.89 -10.42
CA LYS A 76 -9.65 -8.14 -10.32
C LYS A 76 -10.41 -7.54 -11.50
N GLY A 77 -10.07 -6.31 -11.91
CA GLY A 77 -10.69 -5.65 -13.05
C GLY A 77 -10.47 -6.38 -14.38
N ARG A 78 -9.28 -6.96 -14.56
CA ARG A 78 -8.89 -7.65 -15.79
C ARG A 78 -9.38 -9.10 -15.86
N TYR A 79 -9.29 -9.83 -14.76
CA TYR A 79 -9.50 -11.29 -14.73
C TYR A 79 -10.77 -11.70 -13.98
N GLY A 80 -11.43 -10.77 -13.30
CA GLY A 80 -12.62 -11.05 -12.49
C GLY A 80 -12.28 -11.68 -11.13
N GLY A 81 -13.31 -12.16 -10.43
CA GLY A 81 -13.17 -12.84 -9.14
C GLY A 81 -12.98 -11.90 -7.96
N ASP A 82 -12.48 -12.44 -6.85
CA ASP A 82 -12.16 -11.70 -5.65
C ASP A 82 -10.78 -11.00 -5.75
N PHE A 83 -10.49 -10.12 -4.78
CA PHE A 83 -9.17 -9.54 -4.66
C PHE A 83 -8.12 -10.62 -4.37
N PRO A 84 -7.02 -10.69 -5.14
CA PRO A 84 -5.88 -11.53 -4.80
C PRO A 84 -5.33 -11.22 -3.41
N THR A 85 -4.68 -12.21 -2.81
CA THR A 85 -4.06 -12.09 -1.47
C THR A 85 -2.60 -11.65 -1.52
N ALA A 86 -2.13 -11.16 -2.65
CA ALA A 86 -0.78 -10.67 -2.82
C ALA A 86 -0.44 -9.61 -1.75
N GLY A 87 0.73 -9.75 -1.14
CA GLY A 87 1.20 -8.86 -0.07
C GLY A 87 0.71 -9.18 1.34
N ASN A 88 -0.29 -10.07 1.53
CA ASN A 88 -0.87 -10.35 2.85
C ASN A 88 0.11 -11.00 3.84
N SER A 89 1.15 -11.66 3.35
CA SER A 89 2.18 -12.28 4.19
C SER A 89 3.20 -11.30 4.76
N TYR A 90 3.24 -10.08 4.24
CA TYR A 90 4.16 -9.06 4.71
C TYR A 90 3.63 -8.31 5.94
N TRP A 91 4.52 -7.57 6.61
CA TRP A 91 4.18 -6.82 7.82
C TRP A 91 3.32 -5.58 7.55
N PHE A 92 3.42 -4.98 6.36
CA PHE A 92 2.46 -3.99 5.88
C PHE A 92 1.16 -4.68 5.43
N LYS A 93 0.02 -4.02 5.55
CA LYS A 93 -1.30 -4.64 5.46
C LYS A 93 -2.15 -4.09 4.32
N PRO A 94 -1.94 -4.53 3.05
CA PRO A 94 -2.74 -4.07 1.92
C PRO A 94 -4.23 -4.47 2.03
N GLU A 95 -4.55 -5.42 2.91
CA GLU A 95 -5.92 -5.81 3.24
C GLU A 95 -6.76 -4.63 3.73
N ILE A 96 -6.15 -3.66 4.40
CA ILE A 96 -6.81 -2.44 4.87
C ILE A 96 -7.45 -1.72 3.69
N LEU A 97 -6.69 -1.44 2.63
CA LEU A 97 -7.18 -0.72 1.45
C LEU A 97 -8.22 -1.54 0.67
N ARG A 98 -8.03 -2.85 0.57
CA ARG A 98 -9.02 -3.75 -0.05
C ARG A 98 -10.34 -3.77 0.73
N TYR A 99 -10.27 -3.81 2.05
CA TYR A 99 -11.44 -3.74 2.91
C TYR A 99 -12.17 -2.40 2.74
N LEU A 100 -11.45 -1.30 2.75
CA LEU A 100 -12.02 0.03 2.56
C LEU A 100 -12.69 0.16 1.19
N HIS A 101 -12.05 -0.35 0.14
CA HIS A 101 -12.64 -0.40 -1.20
C HIS A 101 -13.97 -1.16 -1.23
N LYS A 102 -14.02 -2.36 -0.64
CA LYS A 102 -15.24 -3.16 -0.51
C LYS A 102 -16.34 -2.46 0.31
N ASN A 103 -15.98 -1.51 1.16
CA ASN A 103 -16.89 -0.75 2.02
C ASN A 103 -17.15 0.68 1.54
N GLY A 104 -16.86 0.96 0.28
CA GLY A 104 -17.30 2.16 -0.43
C GLY A 104 -16.38 3.38 -0.32
N LEU A 105 -15.07 3.17 -0.06
CA LEU A 105 -14.05 4.15 -0.40
C LEU A 105 -13.48 3.81 -1.78
N SER A 106 -13.54 4.76 -2.70
CA SER A 106 -12.96 4.55 -4.03
C SER A 106 -11.43 4.54 -3.99
N CYS A 107 -10.81 3.99 -5.03
CA CYS A 107 -9.37 4.08 -5.25
C CYS A 107 -8.89 5.54 -5.23
N SER A 108 -9.62 6.43 -5.91
CA SER A 108 -9.33 7.86 -5.94
C SER A 108 -9.39 8.51 -4.56
N ASP A 109 -10.39 8.18 -3.74
CA ASP A 109 -10.52 8.71 -2.39
C ASP A 109 -9.31 8.33 -1.51
N MET A 110 -8.92 7.07 -1.55
CA MET A 110 -7.76 6.59 -0.79
C MET A 110 -6.46 7.22 -1.28
N PHE A 111 -6.29 7.35 -2.60
CA PHE A 111 -5.12 8.00 -3.17
C PHE A 111 -5.01 9.48 -2.77
N LEU A 112 -6.12 10.20 -2.75
CA LEU A 112 -6.15 11.59 -2.32
C LEU A 112 -5.79 11.78 -0.83
N ALA A 113 -5.95 10.75 -0.01
CA ALA A 113 -5.52 10.78 1.39
C ALA A 113 -4.02 10.53 1.56
N MET A 114 -3.34 9.93 0.59
CA MET A 114 -1.91 9.58 0.65
C MET A 114 -1.05 10.73 0.12
N ASP A 115 -0.90 11.80 0.86
CA ASP A 115 0.04 12.87 0.54
C ASP A 115 1.40 12.69 1.26
N ALA A 116 2.35 13.58 1.03
CA ALA A 116 3.71 13.48 1.55
C ALA A 116 3.81 13.51 3.09
N SER A 117 2.76 13.88 3.80
CA SER A 117 2.69 13.87 5.27
C SER A 117 2.25 12.52 5.84
N VAL A 118 1.78 11.61 5.00
CA VAL A 118 1.29 10.28 5.38
C VAL A 118 2.43 9.28 5.24
N ASP A 119 3.24 9.17 6.27
CA ASP A 119 4.44 8.33 6.29
C ASP A 119 4.36 7.13 7.25
N SER A 120 3.14 6.79 7.65
CA SER A 120 2.84 5.61 8.48
C SER A 120 1.37 5.19 8.30
N ARG A 121 1.09 3.95 8.69
CA ARG A 121 -0.28 3.43 8.75
C ARG A 121 -1.18 4.28 9.65
N SER A 122 -0.66 4.75 10.78
CA SER A 122 -1.40 5.63 11.70
C SER A 122 -1.74 6.98 11.06
N ASP A 123 -0.85 7.56 10.29
CA ASP A 123 -1.13 8.83 9.60
C ASP A 123 -2.10 8.64 8.45
N LEU A 124 -2.03 7.48 7.75
CA LEU A 124 -3.02 7.13 6.74
C LEU A 124 -4.44 7.02 7.36
N GLU A 125 -4.57 6.36 8.51
CA GLU A 125 -5.86 6.29 9.23
C GLU A 125 -6.38 7.69 9.56
N LYS A 126 -5.55 8.54 10.16
CA LYS A 126 -5.91 9.92 10.50
C LYS A 126 -6.34 10.73 9.27
N ALA A 127 -5.59 10.62 8.17
CA ALA A 127 -5.90 11.32 6.93
C ALA A 127 -7.25 10.87 6.34
N LEU A 128 -7.52 9.56 6.35
CA LEU A 128 -8.79 9.00 5.90
C LEU A 128 -9.96 9.42 6.79
N LEU A 129 -9.80 9.41 8.11
CA LEU A 129 -10.82 9.85 9.07
C LEU A 129 -11.15 11.34 8.89
N ALA A 130 -10.14 12.17 8.66
CA ALA A 130 -10.33 13.60 8.44
C ALA A 130 -11.05 13.91 7.12
N LYS A 131 -10.72 13.18 6.05
CA LYS A 131 -11.31 13.39 4.72
C LYS A 131 -12.71 12.76 4.56
N PHE A 132 -12.96 11.64 5.24
CA PHE A 132 -14.19 10.83 5.08
C PHE A 132 -14.86 10.54 6.42
N PRO A 133 -15.30 11.56 7.18
CA PRO A 133 -15.90 11.37 8.51
C PRO A 133 -17.15 10.50 8.48
N SER A 134 -17.93 10.51 7.39
CA SER A 134 -19.08 9.64 7.20
C SER A 134 -18.74 8.15 7.09
N LYS A 135 -17.49 7.80 6.83
CA LYS A 135 -16.96 6.44 6.75
C LYS A 135 -16.17 6.02 8.00
N LYS A 136 -16.18 6.82 9.07
CA LYS A 136 -15.40 6.61 10.30
C LYS A 136 -15.45 5.17 10.79
N SER A 137 -16.64 4.61 10.98
CA SER A 137 -16.81 3.23 11.47
C SER A 137 -16.08 2.20 10.62
N LYS A 138 -16.15 2.33 9.28
CA LYS A 138 -15.49 1.40 8.35
C LYS A 138 -13.99 1.59 8.30
N ILE A 139 -13.52 2.83 8.43
CA ILE A 139 -12.09 3.15 8.48
C ILE A 139 -11.50 2.54 9.76
N THR A 140 -12.02 2.89 10.93
CA THR A 140 -11.54 2.34 12.21
C THR A 140 -11.57 0.79 12.21
N GLN A 141 -12.67 0.19 11.74
CA GLN A 141 -12.77 -1.28 11.65
C GLN A 141 -11.69 -1.90 10.75
N ALA A 142 -11.29 -1.24 9.66
CA ALA A 142 -10.22 -1.73 8.78
C ALA A 142 -8.87 -1.76 9.49
N PHE A 143 -8.53 -0.68 10.18
CA PHE A 143 -7.24 -0.54 10.86
C PHE A 143 -7.15 -1.35 12.15
N ASP A 144 -8.26 -1.59 12.85
CA ASP A 144 -8.32 -2.48 14.02
C ASP A 144 -8.22 -3.96 13.65
N LYS A 145 -8.72 -4.33 12.46
CA LYS A 145 -8.77 -5.72 12.03
C LYS A 145 -7.44 -6.25 11.53
N TYR A 146 -6.65 -5.43 10.88
CA TYR A 146 -5.44 -5.82 10.16
C TYR A 146 -4.20 -5.12 10.72
#